data_aae219dc701cf028b0d1c2c07e293c59
#
_entry.id   aae219dc701cf028b0d1c2c07e293c59
#
_cell.length_a   1.000
_cell.length_b   1.000
_cell.length_c   1.000
_cell.angle_alpha   90.00
_cell.angle_beta   90.00
_cell.angle_gamma   90.00
#
_symmetry.space_group_name_H-M   'P 1'
#
loop_
_entity.id
_entity.type
_entity.pdbx_description
1 polymer ?
#
loop_
_entity_poly.entity_id
_entity_poly.type
_entity_poly.pdbx_seq_one_letter_code
_entity_poly.pdbx_strand_id
1 'polypeptide(L)'
;MNYSIKLDNIPNNILLINLIKIRWLAIFGQLSAILISYYYLEIFIPVFSCFLIIVVSAFVNLFSLFRKKINNYLSDNEAFYFLLFDTLQLGILLYLTGGIYNPFSLLLIAPLIISASYLPIVFSVILSLLSIITVILISYFYIPITWNDSFTVPNVFRYGLSLSLIISLIFIAIYVYLLANSSRNISQALFHTRSVLANQKKLSEIGSLSAAAVHEISTPLNTIFLILNDLR
;
A
#
# COMPACT_ATOMS: atom_id res chain seq x y z
N MET A 1 -3.73 -33.89 19.08
CA MET A 1 -3.00 -33.60 17.83
C MET A 1 -3.10 -32.08 17.59
N ASN A 2 -2.10 -31.32 18.11
CA ASN A 2 -2.10 -29.86 18.04
C ASN A 2 -1.70 -29.42 16.64
N TYR A 3 -2.65 -29.08 15.82
CA TYR A 3 -2.41 -28.29 14.63
C TYR A 3 -2.23 -26.83 15.06
N SER A 4 -1.03 -26.46 15.49
CA SER A 4 -0.61 -25.06 15.48
C SER A 4 -0.45 -24.66 14.02
N ILE A 5 -1.53 -24.19 13.40
CA ILE A 5 -1.44 -23.45 12.14
C ILE A 5 -0.57 -22.24 12.45
N LYS A 6 0.65 -22.23 11.94
CA LYS A 6 1.51 -21.04 11.92
C LYS A 6 0.76 -19.94 11.21
N LEU A 7 0.09 -19.07 11.97
CA LEU A 7 -0.61 -17.86 11.51
C LEU A 7 0.35 -16.74 11.07
N ASP A 8 1.66 -17.04 11.05
CA ASP A 8 2.71 -16.04 10.82
C ASP A 8 2.84 -15.54 9.38
N ASN A 9 2.06 -16.06 8.45
CA ASN A 9 2.21 -15.69 7.05
C ASN A 9 0.84 -15.56 6.34
N ILE A 10 0.03 -14.57 6.74
CA ILE A 10 -0.82 -13.93 5.75
C ILE A 10 0.11 -12.93 5.05
N PRO A 11 0.61 -13.22 3.85
CA PRO A 11 1.51 -12.30 3.18
C PRO A 11 0.73 -11.00 2.93
N ASN A 12 1.19 -9.90 3.51
CA ASN A 12 0.75 -8.55 3.17
C ASN A 12 1.19 -8.17 1.75
N ASN A 13 1.08 -9.10 0.83
CA ASN A 13 1.60 -8.93 -0.51
C ASN A 13 0.82 -7.84 -1.23
N ILE A 14 1.52 -6.77 -1.56
CA ILE A 14 0.96 -5.72 -2.42
C ILE A 14 0.63 -6.38 -3.76
N LEU A 15 -0.64 -6.25 -4.17
CA LEU A 15 -1.01 -6.61 -5.53
C LEU A 15 -0.29 -5.68 -6.50
N LEU A 16 0.58 -6.24 -7.33
CA LEU A 16 1.34 -5.50 -8.35
C LEU A 16 0.42 -4.60 -9.20
N ILE A 17 -0.81 -5.06 -9.45
CA ILE A 17 -1.78 -4.29 -10.23
C ILE A 17 -2.16 -2.96 -9.57
N ASN A 18 -2.20 -2.89 -8.24
CA ASN A 18 -2.55 -1.65 -7.54
C ASN A 18 -1.43 -0.62 -7.68
N LEU A 19 -0.16 -1.04 -7.54
CA LEU A 19 0.98 -0.15 -7.79
C LEU A 19 1.02 0.33 -9.24
N ILE A 20 0.77 -0.55 -10.21
CA ILE A 20 0.70 -0.19 -11.63
C ILE A 20 -0.38 0.88 -11.88
N LYS A 21 -1.58 0.70 -11.31
CA LYS A 21 -2.69 1.66 -11.48
C LYS A 21 -2.36 3.02 -10.88
N ILE A 22 -1.84 3.05 -9.65
CA ILE A 22 -1.46 4.29 -8.97
C ILE A 22 -0.36 5.01 -9.75
N ARG A 23 0.62 4.28 -10.27
CA ARG A 23 1.70 4.86 -11.08
C ARG A 23 1.20 5.43 -12.41
N TRP A 24 0.24 4.79 -13.10
CA TRP A 24 -0.40 5.38 -14.28
C TRP A 24 -1.11 6.69 -13.94
N LEU A 25 -1.81 6.74 -12.81
CA LEU A 25 -2.45 7.98 -12.34
C LEU A 25 -1.41 9.08 -12.07
N ALA A 26 -0.28 8.73 -11.44
CA ALA A 26 0.81 9.66 -11.17
C ALA A 26 1.46 10.16 -12.48
N ILE A 27 1.74 9.29 -13.44
CA ILE A 27 2.30 9.63 -14.75
C ILE A 27 1.38 10.61 -15.49
N PHE A 28 0.08 10.34 -15.51
CA PHE A 28 -0.91 11.22 -16.13
C PHE A 28 -0.98 12.58 -15.44
N GLY A 29 -1.00 12.58 -14.11
CA GLY A 29 -0.98 13.82 -13.31
C GLY A 29 0.27 14.66 -13.54
N GLN A 30 1.46 14.04 -13.52
CA GLN A 30 2.74 14.70 -13.80
C GLN A 30 2.79 15.28 -15.21
N LEU A 31 2.36 14.52 -16.22
CA LEU A 31 2.31 15.00 -17.60
C LEU A 31 1.36 16.21 -17.73
N SER A 32 0.15 16.10 -17.17
CA SER A 32 -0.83 17.19 -17.19
C SER A 32 -0.30 18.44 -16.50
N ALA A 33 0.35 18.29 -15.34
CA ALA A 33 0.94 19.41 -14.60
C ALA A 33 2.02 20.13 -15.41
N ILE A 34 2.90 19.39 -16.09
CA ILE A 34 3.96 19.98 -16.94
C ILE A 34 3.35 20.71 -18.15
N LEU A 35 2.38 20.12 -18.82
CA LEU A 35 1.72 20.74 -19.96
C LEU A 35 0.96 21.99 -19.57
N ILE A 36 0.22 21.97 -18.47
CA ILE A 36 -0.48 23.16 -17.95
C ILE A 36 0.52 24.25 -17.58
N SER A 37 1.60 23.90 -16.86
CA SER A 37 2.63 24.86 -16.46
C SER A 37 3.28 25.53 -17.67
N TYR A 38 3.56 24.77 -18.72
CA TYR A 38 4.24 25.29 -19.91
C TYR A 38 3.31 26.10 -20.83
N TYR A 39 2.10 25.55 -21.18
CA TYR A 39 1.22 26.15 -22.18
C TYR A 39 0.24 27.18 -21.60
N TYR A 40 -0.22 26.99 -20.36
CA TYR A 40 -1.24 27.84 -19.77
C TYR A 40 -0.68 28.86 -18.79
N LEU A 41 0.30 28.46 -17.96
CA LEU A 41 0.93 29.36 -16.99
C LEU A 41 2.19 30.04 -17.53
N GLU A 42 2.64 29.69 -18.74
CA GLU A 42 3.82 30.24 -19.41
C GLU A 42 5.09 30.19 -18.53
N ILE A 43 5.17 29.18 -17.66
CA ILE A 43 6.31 28.99 -16.75
C ILE A 43 7.45 28.34 -17.53
N PHE A 44 8.63 28.97 -17.51
CA PHE A 44 9.81 28.39 -18.16
C PHE A 44 10.39 27.24 -17.34
N ILE A 45 10.13 26.02 -17.77
CA ILE A 45 10.62 24.76 -17.18
C ILE A 45 11.38 23.96 -18.24
N PRO A 46 12.35 23.10 -17.88
CA PRO A 46 13.05 22.23 -18.83
C PRO A 46 12.15 21.05 -19.25
N VAL A 47 11.14 21.34 -20.11
CA VAL A 47 10.10 20.39 -20.53
C VAL A 47 10.67 19.08 -21.07
N PHE A 48 11.75 19.15 -21.88
CA PHE A 48 12.38 17.98 -22.45
C PHE A 48 12.92 17.02 -21.38
N SER A 49 13.62 17.54 -20.39
CA SER A 49 14.17 16.74 -19.27
C SER A 49 13.05 16.15 -18.42
N CYS A 50 12.00 16.92 -18.12
CA CYS A 50 10.84 16.46 -17.40
C CYS A 50 10.12 15.34 -18.15
N PHE A 51 9.92 15.52 -19.46
CA PHE A 51 9.30 14.51 -20.30
C PHE A 51 10.10 13.20 -20.33
N LEU A 52 11.43 13.28 -20.44
CA LEU A 52 12.30 12.11 -20.42
C LEU A 52 12.14 11.31 -19.13
N ILE A 53 12.08 11.97 -17.96
CA ILE A 53 11.88 11.31 -16.66
C ILE A 53 10.52 10.60 -16.60
N ILE A 54 9.46 11.25 -17.10
CA ILE A 54 8.12 10.66 -17.15
C ILE A 54 8.09 9.45 -18.09
N VAL A 55 8.75 9.52 -19.24
CA VAL A 55 8.86 8.40 -20.19
C VAL A 55 9.58 7.22 -19.54
N VAL A 56 10.66 7.45 -18.79
CA VAL A 56 11.33 6.38 -18.04
C VAL A 56 10.37 5.73 -17.03
N SER A 57 9.58 6.52 -16.30
CA SER A 57 8.57 5.98 -15.38
C SER A 57 7.50 5.16 -16.11
N ALA A 58 7.05 5.61 -17.28
CA ALA A 58 6.11 4.89 -18.12
C ALA A 58 6.68 3.54 -18.60
N PHE A 59 7.96 3.51 -18.99
CA PHE A 59 8.65 2.27 -19.38
C PHE A 59 8.74 1.28 -18.22
N VAL A 60 9.13 1.73 -17.02
CA VAL A 60 9.17 0.88 -15.82
C VAL A 60 7.79 0.33 -15.51
N ASN A 61 6.74 1.13 -15.66
CA ASN A 61 5.37 0.70 -15.43
C ASN A 61 4.88 -0.30 -16.48
N LEU A 62 5.23 -0.07 -17.74
CA LEU A 62 4.93 -0.99 -18.86
C LEU A 62 5.64 -2.34 -18.67
N PHE A 63 6.92 -2.33 -18.29
CA PHE A 63 7.67 -3.54 -17.94
C PHE A 63 7.00 -4.32 -16.81
N SER A 64 6.50 -3.61 -15.81
CA SER A 64 5.74 -4.20 -14.68
C SER A 64 4.45 -4.90 -15.14
N LEU A 65 3.79 -4.42 -16.20
CA LEU A 65 2.62 -5.08 -16.79
C LEU A 65 2.98 -6.45 -17.42
N PHE A 66 4.12 -6.56 -18.09
CA PHE A 66 4.57 -7.85 -18.63
C PHE A 66 4.86 -8.84 -17.52
N ARG A 67 5.50 -8.38 -16.45
CA ARG A 67 5.80 -9.19 -15.28
C ARG A 67 4.55 -9.67 -14.54
N LYS A 68 3.49 -8.85 -14.46
CA LYS A 68 2.20 -9.22 -13.86
C LYS A 68 1.64 -10.51 -14.45
N LYS A 69 1.85 -10.78 -15.73
CA LYS A 69 1.39 -11.99 -16.41
C LYS A 69 1.98 -13.26 -15.80
N ILE A 70 3.14 -13.15 -15.12
CA ILE A 70 3.88 -14.25 -14.50
C ILE A 70 3.55 -14.38 -13.01
N ASN A 71 3.51 -13.24 -12.29
CA ASN A 71 3.22 -13.22 -10.85
C ASN A 71 2.43 -11.95 -10.47
N ASN A 72 1.31 -12.12 -9.77
CA ASN A 72 0.42 -11.03 -9.36
C ASN A 72 0.84 -10.37 -8.04
N TYR A 73 1.72 -10.99 -7.26
CA TYR A 73 2.14 -10.51 -5.95
C TYR A 73 3.60 -10.10 -6.00
N LEU A 74 3.91 -9.02 -5.30
CA LEU A 74 5.28 -8.54 -5.08
C LEU A 74 5.82 -9.07 -3.77
N SER A 75 7.10 -9.43 -3.76
CA SER A 75 7.84 -9.56 -2.51
C SER A 75 8.07 -8.19 -1.88
N ASP A 76 8.32 -8.15 -0.56
CA ASP A 76 8.57 -6.90 0.16
C ASP A 76 9.76 -6.12 -0.43
N ASN A 77 10.83 -6.82 -0.81
CA ASN A 77 12.00 -6.22 -1.45
C ASN A 77 11.65 -5.58 -2.81
N GLU A 78 10.87 -6.26 -3.63
CA GLU A 78 10.46 -5.74 -4.93
C GLU A 78 9.57 -4.50 -4.78
N ALA A 79 8.60 -4.54 -3.88
CA ALA A 79 7.73 -3.41 -3.59
C ALA A 79 8.54 -2.21 -3.07
N PHE A 80 9.55 -2.46 -2.21
CA PHE A 80 10.47 -1.44 -1.73
C PHE A 80 11.22 -0.77 -2.90
N TYR A 81 11.81 -1.54 -3.82
CA TYR A 81 12.52 -0.98 -4.97
C TYR A 81 11.61 -0.17 -5.90
N PHE A 82 10.37 -0.59 -6.08
CA PHE A 82 9.41 0.18 -6.87
C PHE A 82 9.09 1.52 -6.21
N LEU A 83 8.86 1.56 -4.89
CA LEU A 83 8.56 2.80 -4.16
C LEU A 83 9.80 3.70 -4.04
N LEU A 84 10.99 3.10 -3.92
CA LEU A 84 12.26 3.82 -3.95
C LEU A 84 12.44 4.52 -5.30
N PHE A 85 12.19 3.82 -6.41
CA PHE A 85 12.23 4.43 -7.75
C PHE A 85 11.23 5.59 -7.86
N ASP A 86 9.99 5.42 -7.38
CA ASP A 86 8.96 6.46 -7.43
C ASP A 86 9.38 7.72 -6.62
N THR A 87 9.97 7.52 -5.44
CA THR A 87 10.49 8.62 -4.60
C THR A 87 11.62 9.37 -5.29
N LEU A 88 12.59 8.66 -5.86
CA LEU A 88 13.73 9.26 -6.57
C LEU A 88 13.27 9.98 -7.84
N GLN A 89 12.43 9.35 -8.64
CA GLN A 89 11.87 9.91 -9.87
C GLN A 89 11.13 11.23 -9.59
N LEU A 90 10.29 11.25 -8.55
CA LEU A 90 9.57 12.45 -8.15
C LEU A 90 10.54 13.53 -7.62
N GLY A 91 11.56 13.15 -6.83
CA GLY A 91 12.58 14.05 -6.34
C GLY A 91 13.35 14.76 -7.46
N ILE A 92 13.73 14.01 -8.51
CA ILE A 92 14.41 14.57 -9.69
C ILE A 92 13.45 15.51 -10.46
N LEU A 93 12.18 15.14 -10.60
CA LEU A 93 11.19 15.99 -11.27
C LEU A 93 10.99 17.31 -10.50
N LEU A 94 10.91 17.26 -9.17
CA LEU A 94 10.81 18.44 -8.32
C LEU A 94 12.07 19.30 -8.41
N TYR A 95 13.27 18.69 -8.42
CA TYR A 95 14.53 19.42 -8.63
C TYR A 95 14.50 20.25 -9.91
N LEU A 96 13.95 19.71 -11.00
CA LEU A 96 13.85 20.41 -12.30
C LEU A 96 12.76 21.49 -12.34
N THR A 97 11.80 21.44 -11.42
CA THR A 97 10.58 22.25 -11.47
C THR A 97 10.38 23.13 -10.24
N GLY A 98 11.45 23.68 -9.68
CA GLY A 98 11.40 24.67 -8.61
C GLY A 98 11.58 24.15 -7.19
N GLY A 99 11.95 22.88 -7.02
CA GLY A 99 12.28 22.31 -5.72
C GLY A 99 11.13 22.33 -4.74
N ILE A 100 11.41 22.82 -3.54
CA ILE A 100 10.42 22.89 -2.45
C ILE A 100 9.30 23.91 -2.72
N TYR A 101 9.50 24.86 -3.61
CA TYR A 101 8.50 25.85 -4.01
C TYR A 101 7.47 25.27 -4.99
N ASN A 102 7.73 24.09 -5.53
CA ASN A 102 6.75 23.40 -6.36
C ASN A 102 5.63 22.86 -5.46
N PRO A 103 4.34 23.22 -5.69
CA PRO A 103 3.22 22.75 -4.87
C PRO A 103 3.05 21.23 -4.90
N PHE A 104 3.57 20.56 -5.92
CA PHE A 104 3.56 19.09 -6.02
C PHE A 104 4.62 18.41 -5.14
N SER A 105 5.42 19.15 -4.37
CA SER A 105 6.35 18.57 -3.36
C SER A 105 5.62 17.74 -2.31
N LEU A 106 4.34 18.03 -2.03
CA LEU A 106 3.47 17.23 -1.16
C LEU A 106 3.28 15.80 -1.66
N LEU A 107 3.45 15.52 -2.95
CA LEU A 107 3.33 14.16 -3.50
C LEU A 107 4.43 13.21 -3.02
N LEU A 108 5.52 13.70 -2.41
CA LEU A 108 6.51 12.87 -1.73
C LEU A 108 5.91 12.03 -0.57
N ILE A 109 4.74 12.43 -0.08
CA ILE A 109 4.00 11.68 0.94
C ILE A 109 3.41 10.37 0.37
N ALA A 110 3.09 10.30 -0.92
CA ALA A 110 2.38 9.17 -1.51
C ALA A 110 3.16 7.83 -1.44
N PRO A 111 4.43 7.73 -1.87
CA PRO A 111 5.21 6.49 -1.71
C PRO A 111 5.36 6.09 -0.23
N LEU A 112 5.43 7.08 0.67
CA LEU A 112 5.56 6.86 2.10
C LEU A 112 4.30 6.23 2.70
N ILE A 113 3.11 6.72 2.34
CA ILE A 113 1.82 6.14 2.76
C ILE A 113 1.74 4.67 2.33
N ILE A 114 2.09 4.37 1.09
CA ILE A 114 2.04 3.00 0.56
C ILE A 114 3.02 2.11 1.33
N SER A 115 4.24 2.58 1.54
CA SER A 115 5.26 1.87 2.30
C SER A 115 4.81 1.57 3.73
N ALA A 116 4.34 2.58 4.46
CA ALA A 116 3.88 2.43 5.85
C ALA A 116 2.66 1.50 5.99
N SER A 117 1.81 1.42 4.94
CA SER A 117 0.62 0.56 4.94
C SER A 117 0.94 -0.91 4.71
N TYR A 118 1.92 -1.23 3.86
CA TYR A 118 2.09 -2.58 3.33
C TYR A 118 3.44 -3.21 3.63
N LEU A 119 4.52 -2.42 3.76
CA LEU A 119 5.86 -2.95 3.95
C LEU A 119 6.20 -3.17 5.42
N PRO A 120 7.19 -4.05 5.70
CA PRO A 120 7.82 -4.13 7.00
C PRO A 120 8.38 -2.78 7.46
N ILE A 121 8.37 -2.54 8.77
CA ILE A 121 8.78 -1.27 9.38
C ILE A 121 10.15 -0.78 8.91
N VAL A 122 11.10 -1.70 8.71
CA VAL A 122 12.47 -1.37 8.28
C VAL A 122 12.46 -0.64 6.93
N PHE A 123 11.74 -1.16 5.94
CA PHE A 123 11.62 -0.53 4.61
C PHE A 123 10.89 0.79 4.66
N SER A 124 9.85 0.89 5.50
CA SER A 124 9.10 2.13 5.69
C SER A 124 9.96 3.22 6.32
N VAL A 125 10.80 2.88 7.30
CA VAL A 125 11.75 3.83 7.92
C VAL A 125 12.80 4.28 6.91
N ILE A 126 13.37 3.36 6.10
CA ILE A 126 14.36 3.72 5.08
C ILE A 126 13.74 4.67 4.04
N LEU A 127 12.53 4.40 3.55
CA LEU A 127 11.83 5.30 2.61
C LEU A 127 11.48 6.65 3.23
N SER A 128 11.11 6.68 4.52
CA SER A 128 10.87 7.93 5.24
C SER A 128 12.14 8.79 5.32
N LEU A 129 13.27 8.18 5.68
CA LEU A 129 14.56 8.86 5.72
C LEU A 129 14.97 9.37 4.33
N LEU A 130 14.79 8.56 3.30
CA LEU A 130 15.06 8.97 1.92
C LEU A 130 14.19 10.16 1.49
N SER A 131 12.89 10.14 1.82
CA SER A 131 11.98 11.26 1.53
C SER A 131 12.40 12.55 2.25
N ILE A 132 12.82 12.45 3.52
CA ILE A 132 13.34 13.58 4.27
C ILE A 132 14.63 14.13 3.63
N ILE A 133 15.56 13.25 3.27
CA ILE A 133 16.79 13.63 2.55
C ILE A 133 16.44 14.33 1.22
N THR A 134 15.47 13.81 0.49
CA THR A 134 15.00 14.40 -0.77
C THR A 134 14.45 15.82 -0.53
N VAL A 135 13.64 16.02 0.52
CA VAL A 135 13.12 17.36 0.88
C VAL A 135 14.26 18.33 1.21
N ILE A 136 15.27 17.88 1.97
CA ILE A 136 16.44 18.70 2.28
C ILE A 136 17.19 19.05 1.00
N LEU A 137 17.44 18.07 0.12
CA LEU A 137 18.16 18.31 -1.13
C LEU A 137 17.42 19.29 -2.03
N ILE A 138 16.11 19.11 -2.27
CA ILE A 138 15.33 20.03 -3.14
C ILE A 138 15.07 21.40 -2.50
N SER A 139 15.30 21.56 -1.20
CA SER A 139 15.25 22.86 -0.53
C SER A 139 16.49 23.72 -0.83
N TYR A 140 17.66 23.08 -0.98
CA TYR A 140 18.91 23.78 -1.25
C TYR A 140 19.32 23.75 -2.72
N PHE A 141 19.07 22.64 -3.38
CA PHE A 141 19.43 22.39 -4.78
C PHE A 141 18.17 22.24 -5.60
N TYR A 142 17.92 23.18 -6.50
CA TYR A 142 16.79 23.13 -7.44
C TYR A 142 17.06 24.09 -8.61
N ILE A 143 16.44 23.82 -9.76
CA ILE A 143 16.42 24.77 -10.88
C ILE A 143 15.33 25.79 -10.58
N PRO A 144 15.68 27.08 -10.41
CA PRO A 144 14.69 28.10 -10.09
C PRO A 144 13.69 28.27 -11.24
N ILE A 145 12.43 28.41 -10.87
CA ILE A 145 11.37 28.77 -11.82
C ILE A 145 11.51 30.24 -12.12
N THR A 146 11.63 30.60 -13.39
CA THR A 146 11.60 31.99 -13.83
C THR A 146 10.15 32.42 -14.01
N TRP A 147 9.66 33.19 -13.06
CA TRP A 147 8.37 33.87 -13.18
C TRP A 147 8.57 35.16 -14.03
N ASN A 148 7.53 35.55 -14.76
CA ASN A 148 7.56 36.81 -15.52
C ASN A 148 7.70 38.07 -14.61
N ASP A 149 7.32 37.92 -13.33
CA ASP A 149 7.48 38.96 -12.31
C ASP A 149 8.67 38.66 -11.42
N SER A 150 9.39 39.72 -11.00
CA SER A 150 10.55 39.64 -10.10
C SER A 150 10.18 39.31 -8.65
N PHE A 151 9.38 38.28 -8.46
CA PHE A 151 8.95 37.82 -7.14
C PHE A 151 10.05 37.00 -6.49
N THR A 152 10.68 37.55 -5.45
CA THR A 152 11.66 36.80 -4.64
C THR A 152 11.03 36.28 -3.37
N VAL A 153 11.03 34.97 -3.20
CA VAL A 153 10.52 34.34 -1.99
C VAL A 153 11.54 34.44 -0.87
N PRO A 154 11.20 34.96 0.32
CA PRO A 154 12.12 35.07 1.45
C PRO A 154 12.65 33.69 1.88
N ASN A 155 13.92 33.62 2.30
CA ASN A 155 14.53 32.37 2.79
C ASN A 155 13.77 31.76 3.98
N VAL A 156 13.17 32.59 4.83
CA VAL A 156 12.34 32.12 5.97
C VAL A 156 11.17 31.27 5.48
N PHE A 157 10.54 31.66 4.37
CA PHE A 157 9.42 30.86 3.78
C PHE A 157 9.91 29.50 3.27
N ARG A 158 11.08 29.43 2.63
CA ARG A 158 11.71 28.19 2.21
C ARG A 158 11.95 27.23 3.37
N TYR A 159 12.55 27.74 4.47
CA TYR A 159 12.78 26.93 5.66
C TYR A 159 11.47 26.47 6.31
N GLY A 160 10.46 27.36 6.35
CA GLY A 160 9.12 27.01 6.85
C GLY A 160 8.46 25.90 6.06
N LEU A 161 8.49 25.96 4.72
CA LEU A 161 7.96 24.91 3.84
C LEU A 161 8.69 23.58 4.04
N SER A 162 10.02 23.60 4.07
CA SER A 162 10.83 22.40 4.26
C SER A 162 10.55 21.75 5.61
N LEU A 163 10.51 22.53 6.67
CA LEU A 163 10.22 22.04 8.02
C LEU A 163 8.81 21.48 8.12
N SER A 164 7.81 22.18 7.58
CA SER A 164 6.42 21.73 7.55
C SER A 164 6.27 20.40 6.80
N LEU A 165 6.93 20.26 5.65
CA LEU A 165 6.87 19.03 4.88
C LEU A 165 7.56 17.85 5.60
N ILE A 166 8.71 18.09 6.24
CA ILE A 166 9.42 17.07 7.04
C ILE A 166 8.55 16.61 8.21
N ILE A 167 7.96 17.54 8.96
CA ILE A 167 7.05 17.22 10.07
C ILE A 167 5.86 16.40 9.56
N SER A 168 5.27 16.81 8.42
CA SER A 168 4.14 16.08 7.80
C SER A 168 4.53 14.67 7.38
N LEU A 169 5.72 14.48 6.79
CA LEU A 169 6.24 13.16 6.41
C LEU A 169 6.37 12.25 7.64
N ILE A 170 6.98 12.74 8.72
CA ILE A 170 7.17 11.97 9.96
C ILE A 170 5.82 11.62 10.58
N PHE A 171 4.92 12.61 10.72
CA PHE A 171 3.60 12.41 11.31
C PHE A 171 2.78 11.38 10.53
N ILE A 172 2.72 11.52 9.21
CA ILE A 172 1.95 10.63 8.34
C ILE A 172 2.55 9.22 8.35
N ALA A 173 3.87 9.07 8.33
CA ALA A 173 4.53 7.77 8.41
C ALA A 173 4.13 7.02 9.68
N ILE A 174 4.21 7.68 10.82
CA ILE A 174 3.85 7.10 12.12
C ILE A 174 2.35 6.76 12.15
N TYR A 175 1.50 7.72 11.78
CA TYR A 175 0.04 7.54 11.82
C TYR A 175 -0.44 6.39 10.91
N VAL A 176 0.03 6.34 9.68
CA VAL A 176 -0.36 5.29 8.73
C VAL A 176 0.15 3.93 9.16
N TYR A 177 1.37 3.86 9.71
CA TYR A 177 1.90 2.62 10.26
C TYR A 177 1.04 2.09 11.43
N LEU A 178 0.67 2.96 12.37
CA LEU A 178 -0.19 2.58 13.49
C LEU A 178 -1.57 2.13 13.02
N LEU A 179 -2.17 2.86 12.08
CA LEU A 179 -3.47 2.52 11.49
C LEU A 179 -3.43 1.18 10.75
N ALA A 180 -2.41 0.96 9.91
CA ALA A 180 -2.21 -0.29 9.19
C ALA A 180 -2.04 -1.48 10.15
N ASN A 181 -1.24 -1.31 11.21
CA ASN A 181 -1.05 -2.34 12.22
C ASN A 181 -2.34 -2.66 12.98
N SER A 182 -3.12 -1.64 13.35
CA SER A 182 -4.43 -1.83 13.98
C SER A 182 -5.40 -2.57 13.07
N SER A 183 -5.45 -2.21 11.79
CA SER A 183 -6.29 -2.87 10.79
C SER A 183 -5.93 -4.35 10.60
N ARG A 184 -4.62 -4.67 10.61
CA ARG A 184 -4.13 -6.07 10.56
C ARG A 184 -4.60 -6.88 11.77
N ASN A 185 -4.47 -6.32 12.98
CA ASN A 185 -4.89 -6.98 14.21
C ASN A 185 -6.39 -7.28 14.20
N ILE A 186 -7.22 -6.31 13.75
CA ILE A 186 -8.66 -6.50 13.60
C ILE A 186 -8.97 -7.60 12.59
N SER A 187 -8.30 -7.59 11.43
CA SER A 187 -8.49 -8.60 10.39
C SER A 187 -8.13 -10.01 10.88
N GLN A 188 -7.05 -10.16 11.64
CA GLN A 188 -6.65 -11.42 12.25
C GLN A 188 -7.66 -11.90 13.28
N ALA A 189 -8.15 -11.00 14.16
CA ALA A 189 -9.17 -11.33 15.14
C ALA A 189 -10.48 -11.81 14.48
N LEU A 190 -10.91 -11.12 13.42
CA LEU A 190 -12.09 -11.51 12.63
C LEU A 190 -11.89 -12.88 11.95
N PHE A 191 -10.72 -13.13 11.39
CA PHE A 191 -10.40 -14.42 10.79
C PHE A 191 -10.47 -15.55 11.82
N HIS A 192 -9.88 -15.34 13.00
CA HIS A 192 -9.93 -16.30 14.09
C HIS A 192 -11.38 -16.58 14.56
N THR A 193 -12.16 -15.52 14.76
CA THR A 193 -13.57 -15.63 15.15
C THR A 193 -14.39 -16.43 14.12
N ARG A 194 -14.20 -16.13 12.81
CA ARG A 194 -14.86 -16.88 11.73
C ARG A 194 -14.47 -18.37 11.72
N SER A 195 -13.20 -18.66 11.96
CA SER A 195 -12.71 -20.05 12.02
C SER A 195 -13.34 -20.82 13.20
N VAL A 196 -13.42 -20.19 14.37
CA VAL A 196 -14.07 -20.78 15.56
C VAL A 196 -15.56 -21.03 15.30
N LEU A 197 -16.29 -20.07 14.73
CA LEU A 197 -17.71 -20.22 14.38
C LEU A 197 -17.92 -21.32 13.35
N ALA A 198 -17.07 -21.42 12.34
CA ALA A 198 -17.15 -22.49 11.35
C ALA A 198 -16.95 -23.87 11.97
N ASN A 199 -16.00 -24.00 12.92
CA ASN A 199 -15.78 -25.26 13.65
C ASN A 199 -16.96 -25.59 14.57
N GLN A 200 -17.51 -24.60 15.28
CA GLN A 200 -18.71 -24.81 16.12
C GLN A 200 -19.92 -25.27 15.29
N LYS A 201 -20.11 -24.65 14.09
CA LYS A 201 -21.18 -25.08 13.17
C LYS A 201 -20.99 -26.52 12.73
N LYS A 202 -19.79 -26.93 12.34
CA LYS A 202 -19.47 -28.31 11.99
C LYS A 202 -19.75 -29.29 13.14
N LEU A 203 -19.35 -28.94 14.36
CA LEU A 203 -19.63 -29.77 15.53
C LEU A 203 -21.13 -29.90 15.82
N SER A 204 -21.88 -28.81 15.68
CA SER A 204 -23.33 -28.80 15.83
C SER A 204 -24.03 -29.68 14.75
N GLU A 205 -23.58 -29.59 13.50
CA GLU A 205 -24.07 -30.42 12.40
C GLU A 205 -23.82 -31.94 12.67
N ILE A 206 -22.60 -32.27 13.11
CA ILE A 206 -22.26 -33.67 13.49
C ILE A 206 -23.09 -34.11 14.68
N GLY A 207 -23.31 -33.26 15.69
CA GLY A 207 -24.13 -33.54 16.83
C GLY A 207 -25.60 -33.85 16.45
N SER A 208 -26.19 -33.06 15.56
CA SER A 208 -27.54 -33.24 15.06
C SER A 208 -27.69 -34.53 14.23
N LEU A 209 -26.71 -34.82 13.37
CA LEU A 209 -26.67 -36.06 12.58
C LEU A 209 -26.51 -37.27 13.49
N SER A 210 -25.68 -37.22 14.51
CA SER A 210 -25.50 -38.29 15.48
C SER A 210 -26.77 -38.54 16.27
N ALA A 211 -27.47 -37.51 16.71
CA ALA A 211 -28.76 -37.65 17.40
C ALA A 211 -29.83 -38.25 16.51
N ALA A 212 -29.91 -37.85 15.24
CA ALA A 212 -30.82 -38.44 14.26
C ALA A 212 -30.49 -39.91 14.00
N ALA A 213 -29.21 -40.25 13.83
CA ALA A 213 -28.78 -41.65 13.62
C ALA A 213 -29.09 -42.53 14.83
N VAL A 214 -28.89 -42.04 16.05
CA VAL A 214 -29.29 -42.79 17.27
C VAL A 214 -30.78 -43.01 17.33
N HIS A 215 -31.59 -42.01 16.97
CA HIS A 215 -33.04 -42.14 16.94
C HIS A 215 -33.51 -43.18 15.89
N GLU A 216 -32.97 -43.16 14.69
CA GLU A 216 -33.24 -44.07 13.60
C GLU A 216 -32.85 -45.53 13.94
N ILE A 217 -31.75 -45.74 14.66
CA ILE A 217 -31.27 -47.05 15.08
C ILE A 217 -32.06 -47.56 16.29
N SER A 218 -32.45 -46.70 17.21
CA SER A 218 -33.17 -47.10 18.43
C SER A 218 -34.57 -47.66 18.14
N THR A 219 -35.25 -47.20 17.10
CA THR A 219 -36.58 -47.68 16.71
C THR A 219 -36.59 -49.16 16.30
N PRO A 220 -35.77 -49.63 15.35
CA PRO A 220 -35.72 -51.05 14.99
C PRO A 220 -35.16 -51.92 16.13
N LEU A 221 -34.20 -51.38 16.90
CA LEU A 221 -33.62 -52.12 18.05
C LEU A 221 -34.68 -52.38 19.11
N ASN A 222 -35.54 -51.42 19.41
CA ASN A 222 -36.63 -51.56 20.35
C ASN A 222 -37.69 -52.56 19.84
N THR A 223 -37.96 -52.56 18.53
CA THR A 223 -38.88 -53.58 17.91
C THR A 223 -38.30 -54.96 18.02
N ILE A 224 -37.01 -55.15 17.76
CA ILE A 224 -36.35 -56.48 17.93
C ILE A 224 -36.39 -56.92 19.39
N PHE A 225 -36.17 -56.04 20.32
CA PHE A 225 -36.22 -56.32 21.76
C PHE A 225 -37.63 -56.77 22.19
N LEU A 226 -38.69 -56.11 21.71
CA LEU A 226 -40.07 -56.47 21.99
C LEU A 226 -40.41 -57.86 21.44
N ILE A 227 -40.01 -58.15 20.20
CA ILE A 227 -40.27 -59.52 19.58
C ILE A 227 -39.52 -60.59 20.36
N LEU A 228 -38.29 -60.37 20.79
CA LEU A 228 -37.51 -61.31 21.59
C LEU A 228 -38.13 -61.57 22.97
N ASN A 229 -38.77 -60.57 23.55
CA ASN A 229 -39.42 -60.66 24.85
C ASN A 229 -40.74 -61.40 24.76
N ASP A 230 -41.49 -61.28 23.64
CA ASP A 230 -42.74 -62.05 23.36
C ASP A 230 -42.52 -63.56 23.05
N LEU A 231 -41.30 -63.91 22.63
CA LEU A 231 -40.92 -65.30 22.35
C LEU A 231 -40.38 -66.06 23.58
N ARG A 232 -40.31 -65.39 24.72
CA ARG A 232 -39.81 -65.96 25.97
C ARG A 232 -40.94 -66.27 26.94
#